data_04f432849998acb27cf7fee7dc862446
#
_entry.id   04f432849998acb27cf7fee7dc862446
#
_cell.length_a   1.000
_cell.length_b   1.000
_cell.length_c   1.000
_cell.angle_alpha   90.00
_cell.angle_beta   90.00
_cell.angle_gamma   90.00
#
_symmetry.space_group_name_H-M   'P 1'
#
loop_
_entity.id
_entity.type
_entity.pdbx_description
1 polymer ?
#
loop_
_entity_poly.entity_id
_entity_poly.type
_entity_poly.pdbx_seq_one_letter_code
_entity_poly.pdbx_strand_id
1 'polypeptide(L)'
;VRGTRTILLLLALGLVSAASLPADLRAALAEHDLGKRSKLALDNAGSALKAAREAYQKDDNPALAAAALEIEESVSLAWDSLESTGKNPRKSPRWFKQAEIETRNLLKKLDSLQHDFGFEDRPVLDKAKARLQKVHDDLLTGLMEGKSK
;
A
#
# COMPACT_ATOMS: atom_id res chain seq x y z
N VAL A 1 -12.30 -65.68 -9.92
CA VAL A 1 -11.27 -64.66 -10.05
C VAL A 1 -11.82 -63.35 -9.44
N ARG A 2 -11.26 -63.01 -8.28
CA ARG A 2 -11.69 -61.80 -7.53
C ARG A 2 -10.79 -60.63 -7.95
N GLY A 3 -11.35 -59.70 -8.69
CA GLY A 3 -10.68 -58.41 -9.02
C GLY A 3 -10.92 -57.41 -7.92
N THR A 4 -9.87 -57.09 -7.18
CA THR A 4 -9.85 -56.00 -6.19
C THR A 4 -9.71 -54.65 -6.94
N ARG A 5 -10.77 -53.86 -6.97
CA ARG A 5 -10.74 -52.46 -7.45
C ARG A 5 -10.18 -51.57 -6.34
N THR A 6 -8.93 -51.18 -6.48
CA THR A 6 -8.31 -50.17 -5.63
C THR A 6 -8.76 -48.82 -6.11
N ILE A 7 -9.62 -48.14 -5.35
CA ILE A 7 -10.02 -46.75 -5.58
C ILE A 7 -8.92 -45.87 -5.00
N LEU A 8 -8.12 -45.28 -5.87
CA LEU A 8 -7.15 -44.25 -5.51
C LEU A 8 -7.93 -42.91 -5.28
N LEU A 9 -8.14 -42.57 -4.03
CA LEU A 9 -8.66 -41.29 -3.63
C LEU A 9 -7.52 -40.24 -3.75
N LEU A 10 -7.48 -39.47 -4.84
CA LEU A 10 -6.60 -38.34 -4.98
C LEU A 10 -7.14 -37.19 -4.11
N LEU A 11 -6.55 -37.03 -2.95
CA LEU A 11 -6.75 -35.86 -2.10
C LEU A 11 -6.02 -34.67 -2.76
N ALA A 12 -6.74 -33.87 -3.51
CA ALA A 12 -6.25 -32.59 -3.99
C ALA A 12 -6.13 -31.63 -2.80
N LEU A 13 -4.95 -31.57 -2.21
CA LEU A 13 -4.59 -30.57 -1.22
C LEU A 13 -4.49 -29.23 -1.94
N GLY A 14 -5.57 -28.44 -1.93
CA GLY A 14 -5.55 -27.05 -2.40
C GLY A 14 -4.58 -26.25 -1.54
N LEU A 15 -3.41 -25.94 -2.07
CA LEU A 15 -2.54 -24.92 -1.50
C LEU A 15 -3.27 -23.57 -1.61
N VAL A 16 -3.91 -23.16 -0.52
CA VAL A 16 -4.28 -21.77 -0.32
C VAL A 16 -2.96 -21.02 -0.15
N SER A 17 -2.47 -20.41 -1.21
CA SER A 17 -1.38 -19.44 -1.13
C SER A 17 -1.87 -18.29 -0.27
N ALA A 18 -1.56 -18.31 1.01
CA ALA A 18 -1.64 -17.14 1.85
C ALA A 18 -0.72 -16.10 1.21
N ALA A 19 -1.30 -15.05 0.61
CA ALA A 19 -0.54 -13.93 0.09
C ALA A 19 0.29 -13.37 1.26
N SER A 20 1.58 -13.68 1.28
CA SER A 20 2.49 -13.16 2.30
C SER A 20 2.66 -11.67 2.04
N LEU A 21 2.37 -10.85 3.05
CA LEU A 21 2.66 -9.42 3.00
C LEU A 21 4.15 -9.20 2.68
N PRO A 22 4.47 -8.17 1.91
CA PRO A 22 5.85 -7.79 1.65
C PRO A 22 6.64 -7.63 2.95
N ALA A 23 7.93 -7.94 2.92
CA ALA A 23 8.77 -7.93 4.13
C ALA A 23 8.79 -6.55 4.80
N ASP A 24 8.81 -5.48 4.01
CA ASP A 24 8.85 -4.11 4.49
C ASP A 24 7.53 -3.68 5.14
N LEU A 25 6.39 -4.12 4.60
CA LEU A 25 5.09 -3.84 5.21
C LEU A 25 4.92 -4.59 6.53
N ARG A 26 5.44 -5.81 6.64
CA ARG A 26 5.51 -6.56 7.90
C ARG A 26 6.37 -5.85 8.94
N ALA A 27 7.51 -5.28 8.54
CA ALA A 27 8.37 -4.49 9.40
C ALA A 27 7.65 -3.24 9.93
N ALA A 28 6.88 -2.56 9.07
CA ALA A 28 6.06 -1.43 9.48
C ALA A 28 4.99 -1.85 10.50
N LEU A 29 4.29 -2.95 10.27
CA LEU A 29 3.28 -3.49 11.19
C LEU A 29 3.87 -3.88 12.56
N ALA A 30 5.11 -4.34 12.61
CA ALA A 30 5.80 -4.72 13.84
C ALA A 30 6.27 -3.51 14.67
N GLU A 31 6.34 -2.31 14.09
CA GLU A 31 6.72 -1.09 14.82
C GLU A 31 5.62 -0.66 15.79
N HIS A 32 5.98 -0.49 17.06
CA HIS A 32 5.04 -0.12 18.12
C HIS A 32 4.75 1.38 18.19
N ASP A 33 5.73 2.22 17.83
CA ASP A 33 5.53 3.66 17.73
C ASP A 33 4.70 3.99 16.48
N LEU A 34 3.48 4.46 16.69
CA LEU A 34 2.52 4.70 15.59
C LEU A 34 2.99 5.76 14.60
N GLY A 35 3.75 6.76 15.05
CA GLY A 35 4.34 7.76 14.16
C GLY A 35 5.44 7.15 13.28
N LYS A 36 6.30 6.34 13.87
CA LYS A 36 7.34 5.60 13.13
C LYS A 36 6.73 4.55 12.20
N ARG A 37 5.67 3.86 12.65
CA ARG A 37 4.92 2.92 11.80
C ARG A 37 4.39 3.61 10.55
N SER A 38 3.77 4.78 10.71
CA SER A 38 3.30 5.59 9.59
C SER A 38 4.43 5.92 8.62
N LYS A 39 5.58 6.36 9.13
CA LYS A 39 6.76 6.66 8.31
C LYS A 39 7.23 5.42 7.54
N LEU A 40 7.42 4.29 8.21
CA LEU A 40 7.86 3.05 7.56
C LEU A 40 6.87 2.58 6.49
N ALA A 41 5.58 2.73 6.73
CA ALA A 41 4.56 2.39 5.74
C ALA A 41 4.65 3.29 4.49
N LEU A 42 4.88 4.60 4.65
CA LEU A 42 5.08 5.51 3.50
C LEU A 42 6.40 5.23 2.77
N ASP A 43 7.46 4.89 3.49
CA ASP A 43 8.73 4.45 2.88
C ASP A 43 8.49 3.19 2.02
N ASN A 44 7.68 2.25 2.52
CA ASN A 44 7.29 1.05 1.76
C ASN A 44 6.44 1.40 0.52
N ALA A 45 5.53 2.36 0.60
CA ALA A 45 4.78 2.83 -0.56
C ALA A 45 5.73 3.37 -1.65
N GLY A 46 6.79 4.07 -1.25
CA GLY A 46 7.84 4.53 -2.17
C GLY A 46 8.61 3.38 -2.84
N SER A 47 8.89 2.32 -2.10
CA SER A 47 9.53 1.11 -2.63
C SER A 47 8.61 0.36 -3.58
N ALA A 48 7.33 0.23 -3.25
CA ALA A 48 6.32 -0.38 -4.11
C ALA A 48 6.11 0.40 -5.41
N LEU A 49 6.22 1.74 -5.37
CA LEU A 49 6.16 2.58 -6.57
C LEU A 49 7.34 2.29 -7.53
N LYS A 50 8.54 2.07 -7.00
CA LYS A 50 9.69 1.64 -7.81
C LYS A 50 9.46 0.26 -8.41
N ALA A 51 8.94 -0.68 -7.61
CA ALA A 51 8.61 -2.02 -8.08
C ALA A 51 7.55 -1.99 -9.19
N ALA A 52 6.54 -1.10 -9.10
CA ALA A 52 5.55 -0.90 -10.16
C ALA A 52 6.20 -0.43 -11.47
N ARG A 53 7.15 0.51 -11.40
CA ARG A 53 7.91 0.98 -12.58
C ARG A 53 8.71 -0.15 -13.22
N GLU A 54 9.41 -0.94 -12.41
CA GLU A 54 10.21 -2.07 -12.90
C GLU A 54 9.34 -3.16 -13.51
N ALA A 55 8.21 -3.48 -12.89
CA ALA A 55 7.24 -4.46 -13.41
C ALA A 55 6.68 -4.00 -14.77
N TYR A 56 6.32 -2.73 -14.89
CA TYR A 56 5.84 -2.17 -16.16
C TYR A 56 6.90 -2.27 -17.27
N GLN A 57 8.17 -1.92 -16.96
CA GLN A 57 9.26 -2.03 -17.92
C GLN A 57 9.56 -3.46 -18.39
N LYS A 58 9.16 -4.46 -17.61
CA LYS A 58 9.34 -5.88 -17.90
C LYS A 58 8.08 -6.54 -18.48
N ASP A 59 7.02 -5.78 -18.74
CA ASP A 59 5.70 -6.29 -19.13
C ASP A 59 5.14 -7.34 -18.15
N ASP A 60 5.51 -7.23 -16.86
CA ASP A 60 5.04 -8.11 -15.79
C ASP A 60 3.77 -7.56 -15.13
N ASN A 61 2.64 -7.80 -15.79
CA ASN A 61 1.34 -7.30 -15.33
C ASN A 61 0.92 -7.83 -13.94
N PRO A 62 1.15 -9.12 -13.57
CA PRO A 62 0.87 -9.58 -12.22
C PRO A 62 1.70 -8.86 -11.15
N ALA A 63 3.00 -8.65 -11.39
CA ALA A 63 3.86 -7.90 -10.48
C ALA A 63 3.46 -6.42 -10.40
N LEU A 64 3.05 -5.82 -11.51
CA LEU A 64 2.53 -4.45 -11.55
C LEU A 64 1.26 -4.29 -10.70
N ALA A 65 0.30 -5.21 -10.86
CA ALA A 65 -0.93 -5.20 -10.06
C ALA A 65 -0.65 -5.39 -8.56
N ALA A 66 0.27 -6.29 -8.22
CA ALA A 66 0.69 -6.52 -6.83
C ALA A 66 1.36 -5.28 -6.23
N ALA A 67 2.23 -4.60 -6.96
CA ALA A 67 2.87 -3.36 -6.52
C ALA A 67 1.85 -2.22 -6.33
N ALA A 68 0.88 -2.08 -7.22
CA ALA A 68 -0.20 -1.10 -7.08
C ALA A 68 -1.03 -1.32 -5.81
N LEU A 69 -1.38 -2.57 -5.50
CA LEU A 69 -2.08 -2.94 -4.26
C LEU A 69 -1.22 -2.64 -3.03
N GLU A 70 0.06 -2.92 -3.09
CA GLU A 70 0.99 -2.65 -1.99
C GLU A 70 1.11 -1.16 -1.68
N ILE A 71 1.09 -0.28 -2.70
CA ILE A 71 1.03 1.17 -2.49
C ILE A 71 -0.24 1.54 -1.71
N GLU A 72 -1.40 1.04 -2.13
CA GLU A 72 -2.68 1.31 -1.48
C GLU A 72 -2.70 0.87 -0.01
N GLU A 73 -2.25 -0.36 0.27
CA GLU A 73 -2.19 -0.94 1.61
C GLU A 73 -1.21 -0.18 2.52
N SER A 74 -0.04 0.19 1.99
CA SER A 74 0.97 0.95 2.72
C SER A 74 0.49 2.34 3.10
N VAL A 75 -0.16 3.05 2.19
CA VAL A 75 -0.75 4.37 2.45
C VAL A 75 -1.88 4.27 3.47
N SER A 76 -2.71 3.22 3.40
CA SER A 76 -3.77 2.96 4.38
C SER A 76 -3.19 2.71 5.77
N LEU A 77 -2.17 1.85 5.89
CA LEU A 77 -1.50 1.59 7.16
C LEU A 77 -0.89 2.86 7.76
N ALA A 78 -0.31 3.71 6.93
CA ALA A 78 0.27 4.97 7.38
C ALA A 78 -0.78 5.90 7.99
N TRP A 79 -1.91 6.05 7.33
CA TRP A 79 -3.04 6.87 7.79
C TRP A 79 -3.65 6.30 9.07
N ASP A 80 -3.99 5.02 9.09
CA ASP A 80 -4.61 4.34 10.24
C ASP A 80 -3.71 4.42 11.49
N SER A 81 -2.39 4.35 11.28
CA SER A 81 -1.42 4.50 12.36
C SER A 81 -1.46 5.91 12.97
N LEU A 82 -1.53 6.96 12.14
CA LEU A 82 -1.62 8.34 12.61
C LEU A 82 -2.95 8.62 13.31
N GLU A 83 -4.07 8.14 12.75
CA GLU A 83 -5.37 8.27 13.40
C GLU A 83 -5.39 7.58 14.78
N SER A 84 -4.79 6.39 14.86
CA SER A 84 -4.71 5.59 16.09
C SER A 84 -3.88 6.26 17.18
N THR A 85 -3.06 7.28 16.87
CA THR A 85 -2.39 8.08 17.90
C THR A 85 -3.37 8.86 18.78
N GLY A 86 -4.57 9.12 18.29
CA GLY A 86 -5.56 9.99 18.95
C GLY A 86 -5.16 11.46 19.02
N LYS A 87 -4.00 11.84 18.49
CA LYS A 87 -3.46 13.21 18.57
C LYS A 87 -4.18 14.14 17.58
N ASN A 88 -4.29 15.40 17.99
CA ASN A 88 -4.78 16.46 17.11
C ASN A 88 -3.63 16.93 16.18
N PRO A 89 -3.77 16.85 14.85
CA PRO A 89 -2.71 17.20 13.92
C PRO A 89 -2.20 18.65 14.08
N ARG A 90 -3.08 19.57 14.39
CA ARG A 90 -2.73 20.99 14.60
C ARG A 90 -1.92 21.23 15.88
N LYS A 91 -2.21 20.47 16.96
CA LYS A 91 -1.53 20.61 18.25
C LYS A 91 -0.26 19.78 18.35
N SER A 92 -0.17 18.67 17.63
CA SER A 92 0.95 17.73 17.62
C SER A 92 1.36 17.40 16.18
N PRO A 93 1.89 18.37 15.42
CA PRO A 93 1.94 18.29 13.95
C PRO A 93 3.08 17.43 13.40
N ARG A 94 4.06 17.03 14.21
CA ARG A 94 5.32 16.42 13.74
C ARG A 94 5.11 15.33 12.70
N TRP A 95 4.41 14.25 13.07
CA TRP A 95 4.21 13.09 12.21
C TRP A 95 3.22 13.36 11.07
N PHE A 96 2.21 14.19 11.32
CA PHE A 96 1.22 14.58 10.32
C PHE A 96 1.84 15.45 9.22
N LYS A 97 2.71 16.40 9.57
CA LYS A 97 3.47 17.18 8.57
C LYS A 97 4.41 16.32 7.75
N GLN A 98 5.12 15.40 8.41
CA GLN A 98 6.00 14.48 7.70
C GLN A 98 5.20 13.63 6.71
N ALA A 99 4.09 13.05 7.13
CA ALA A 99 3.23 12.25 6.27
C ALA A 99 2.63 13.08 5.11
N GLU A 100 2.26 14.33 5.34
CA GLU A 100 1.77 15.25 4.29
C GLU A 100 2.84 15.45 3.21
N ILE A 101 4.08 15.74 3.61
CA ILE A 101 5.19 15.93 2.68
C ILE A 101 5.46 14.66 1.87
N GLU A 102 5.49 13.49 2.54
CA GLU A 102 5.73 12.21 1.88
C GLU A 102 4.61 11.84 0.90
N THR A 103 3.34 11.99 1.29
CA THR A 103 2.20 11.70 0.41
C THR A 103 2.16 12.62 -0.80
N ARG A 104 2.49 13.90 -0.63
CA ARG A 104 2.62 14.86 -1.75
C ARG A 104 3.72 14.45 -2.72
N ASN A 105 4.87 14.01 -2.21
CA ASN A 105 5.97 13.54 -3.04
C ASN A 105 5.62 12.24 -3.77
N LEU A 106 4.95 11.31 -3.09
CA LEU A 106 4.47 10.07 -3.68
C LEU A 106 3.45 10.32 -4.79
N LEU A 107 2.51 11.27 -4.59
CA LEU A 107 1.55 11.67 -5.63
C LEU A 107 2.24 12.15 -6.90
N LYS A 108 3.24 13.04 -6.77
CA LYS A 108 4.01 13.53 -7.93
C LYS A 108 4.71 12.39 -8.68
N LYS A 109 5.30 11.46 -7.94
CA LYS A 109 5.99 10.30 -8.53
C LYS A 109 5.01 9.33 -9.21
N LEU A 110 3.86 9.11 -8.60
CA LEU A 110 2.82 8.24 -9.14
C LEU A 110 2.19 8.85 -10.40
N ASP A 111 1.92 10.15 -10.39
CA ASP A 111 1.44 10.87 -11.57
C ASP A 111 2.44 10.78 -12.73
N SER A 112 3.73 10.98 -12.45
CA SER A 112 4.79 10.82 -13.45
C SER A 112 4.83 9.40 -14.00
N LEU A 113 4.74 8.39 -13.12
CA LEU A 113 4.72 6.98 -13.54
C LEU A 113 3.50 6.67 -14.42
N GLN A 114 2.33 7.14 -14.02
CA GLN A 114 1.09 6.92 -14.76
C GLN A 114 1.12 7.59 -16.15
N HIS A 115 1.81 8.73 -16.29
CA HIS A 115 2.03 9.37 -17.58
C HIS A 115 2.94 8.55 -18.52
N ASP A 116 3.90 7.84 -17.95
CA ASP A 116 4.80 6.96 -18.71
C ASP A 116 4.08 5.68 -19.21
N PHE A 117 2.92 5.35 -18.63
CA PHE A 117 2.15 4.16 -19.01
C PHE A 117 1.34 4.39 -20.28
N GLY A 118 1.18 3.35 -21.10
CA GLY A 118 0.21 3.30 -22.16
C GLY A 118 -1.20 3.56 -21.63
N PHE A 119 -2.07 4.12 -22.46
CA PHE A 119 -3.42 4.53 -22.04
C PHE A 119 -4.22 3.39 -21.39
N GLU A 120 -4.07 2.17 -21.92
CA GLU A 120 -4.78 0.99 -21.41
C GLU A 120 -4.25 0.48 -20.06
N ASP A 121 -2.99 0.79 -19.71
CA ASP A 121 -2.34 0.30 -18.48
C ASP A 121 -2.54 1.26 -17.29
N ARG A 122 -2.87 2.52 -17.56
CA ARG A 122 -3.03 3.56 -16.51
C ARG A 122 -4.01 3.18 -15.39
N PRO A 123 -5.15 2.52 -15.68
CA PRO A 123 -6.14 2.18 -14.65
C PRO A 123 -5.61 1.29 -13.53
N VAL A 124 -4.52 0.55 -13.72
CA VAL A 124 -3.92 -0.29 -12.68
C VAL A 124 -3.49 0.50 -11.46
N LEU A 125 -3.13 1.79 -11.63
CA LEU A 125 -2.69 2.68 -10.56
C LEU A 125 -3.81 3.55 -9.97
N ASP A 126 -5.01 3.54 -10.54
CA ASP A 126 -6.07 4.48 -10.17
C ASP A 126 -6.51 4.35 -8.71
N LYS A 127 -6.64 3.12 -8.18
CA LYS A 127 -7.02 2.89 -6.78
C LYS A 127 -5.95 3.39 -5.81
N ALA A 128 -4.68 3.08 -6.11
CA ALA A 128 -3.55 3.55 -5.32
C ALA A 128 -3.49 5.08 -5.31
N LYS A 129 -3.68 5.71 -6.47
CA LYS A 129 -3.72 7.16 -6.61
C LYS A 129 -4.87 7.79 -5.82
N ALA A 130 -6.07 7.25 -5.96
CA ALA A 130 -7.26 7.74 -5.25
C ALA A 130 -7.06 7.64 -3.73
N ARG A 131 -6.52 6.53 -3.22
CA ARG A 131 -6.23 6.36 -1.80
C ARG A 131 -5.18 7.36 -1.32
N LEU A 132 -4.10 7.50 -2.06
CA LEU A 132 -3.01 8.43 -1.74
C LEU A 132 -3.50 9.88 -1.73
N GLN A 133 -4.32 10.27 -2.72
CA GLN A 133 -4.92 11.61 -2.79
C GLN A 133 -5.82 11.86 -1.57
N LYS A 134 -6.69 10.91 -1.24
CA LYS A 134 -7.57 11.04 -0.08
C LYS A 134 -6.80 11.24 1.21
N VAL A 135 -5.78 10.42 1.46
CA VAL A 135 -4.95 10.54 2.68
C VAL A 135 -4.20 11.87 2.71
N HIS A 136 -3.68 12.33 1.58
CA HIS A 136 -3.03 13.64 1.49
C HIS A 136 -3.99 14.78 1.84
N ASP A 137 -5.20 14.77 1.30
CA ASP A 137 -6.21 15.79 1.56
C ASP A 137 -6.68 15.78 3.03
N ASP A 138 -6.87 14.58 3.62
CA ASP A 138 -7.21 14.41 5.03
C ASP A 138 -6.08 14.95 5.95
N LEU A 139 -4.82 14.74 5.58
CA LEU A 139 -3.67 15.30 6.31
C LEU A 139 -3.62 16.83 6.24
N LEU A 140 -3.81 17.39 5.06
CA LEU A 140 -3.88 18.85 4.89
C LEU A 140 -5.01 19.46 5.72
N THR A 141 -6.20 18.90 5.62
CA THR A 141 -7.36 19.36 6.38
C THR A 141 -7.09 19.28 7.88
N GLY A 142 -6.56 18.15 8.36
CA GLY A 142 -6.23 17.97 9.76
C GLY A 142 -5.18 18.95 10.29
N LEU A 143 -4.18 19.28 9.48
CA LEU A 143 -3.13 20.25 9.85
C LEU A 143 -3.66 21.70 9.88
N MET A 144 -4.61 22.03 9.00
CA MET A 144 -5.18 23.38 8.91
C MET A 144 -6.29 23.61 9.94
N GLU A 145 -7.18 22.65 10.11
CA GLU A 145 -8.41 22.79 10.90
C GLU A 145 -8.33 22.09 12.26
N GLY A 146 -7.45 21.10 12.40
CA GLY A 146 -7.42 20.19 13.54
C GLY A 146 -8.45 19.06 13.41
N LYS A 147 -8.61 18.26 14.46
CA LYS A 147 -9.70 17.26 14.50
C LYS A 147 -11.03 17.98 14.69
N SER A 148 -11.99 17.72 13.82
CA SER A 148 -13.40 18.01 14.09
C SER A 148 -13.81 17.26 15.36
N LYS A 149 -14.51 17.96 16.27
CA LYS A 149 -15.05 17.34 17.49
C LYS A 149 -16.20 16.41 17.15
#